data_fca0744980b5ff97065f12d591c9fa85
#
_entry.id   fca0744980b5ff97065f12d591c9fa85
#
_cell.length_a   1.000
_cell.length_b   1.000
_cell.length_c   1.000
_cell.angle_alpha   90.00
_cell.angle_beta   90.00
_cell.angle_gamma   90.00
#
_symmetry.space_group_name_H-M   'P 1'
#
loop_
_entity.id
_entity.type
_entity.pdbx_description
1 polymer ?
#
loop_
_entity_poly.entity_id
_entity_poly.type
_entity_poly.pdbx_seq_one_letter_code
_entity_poly.pdbx_strand_id
1 'polypeptide(L)'
;MIPSTYPAAPDMAQMTARMLLDIGAVHFNAETPYVHSNGKEAPTYVDCRKLISFPRIRSTLMDFLTCTLMRNAGLEAFDNVAGGETAGIPFAALVAERMALPMTYVRKKPKGHGRNAQIEGRMTEGDRVVLIEDLTTDGGSKLKFVDAIRKTGATCGHTAVIFYYGIFEETIPTLRKHGVELHYLCTWWDVLAEARRAGDFDDATLASVETFLTDPEAWRAARNPA
;
A
#
# COMPACT_ATOMS: atom_id res chain seq x y z
N MET A 1 23.51 9.40 -2.00
CA MET A 1 23.41 9.60 -0.53
C MET A 1 21.98 9.94 -0.22
N ILE A 2 21.27 9.11 0.56
CA ILE A 2 19.90 9.41 0.97
C ILE A 2 19.96 10.62 1.90
N PRO A 3 19.17 11.68 1.66
CA PRO A 3 19.23 12.86 2.50
C PRO A 3 18.96 12.50 3.97
N SER A 4 19.84 12.88 4.86
CA SER A 4 19.67 12.72 6.31
C SER A 4 18.51 13.56 6.87
N THR A 5 17.93 14.44 6.03
CA THR A 5 16.84 15.35 6.34
C THR A 5 15.45 14.69 6.32
N TYR A 6 15.32 13.48 5.75
CA TYR A 6 14.05 12.77 5.80
C TYR A 6 13.81 12.17 7.18
N PRO A 7 12.55 12.23 7.70
CA PRO A 7 12.20 11.67 9.00
C PRO A 7 12.54 10.18 9.12
N ALA A 8 12.63 9.69 10.35
CA ALA A 8 12.73 8.25 10.62
C ALA A 8 11.44 7.52 10.20
N ALA A 9 11.50 6.21 10.01
CA ALA A 9 10.34 5.43 9.56
C ALA A 9 9.11 5.59 10.49
N PRO A 10 9.23 5.57 11.83
CA PRO A 10 8.07 5.81 12.70
C PRO A 10 7.45 7.20 12.53
N ASP A 11 8.28 8.23 12.34
CA ASP A 11 7.79 9.59 12.13
C ASP A 11 7.06 9.72 10.79
N MET A 12 7.59 9.08 9.73
CA MET A 12 6.92 9.02 8.43
C MET A 12 5.58 8.27 8.53
N ALA A 13 5.51 7.20 9.32
CA ALA A 13 4.27 6.45 9.54
C ALA A 13 3.22 7.31 10.24
N GLN A 14 3.59 7.99 11.33
CA GLN A 14 2.71 8.91 12.05
C GLN A 14 2.22 10.07 11.15
N MET A 15 3.13 10.72 10.42
CA MET A 15 2.78 11.79 9.49
C MET A 15 1.86 11.29 8.37
N THR A 16 2.10 10.09 7.84
CA THR A 16 1.24 9.47 6.82
C THR A 16 -0.16 9.23 7.38
N ALA A 17 -0.27 8.64 8.57
CA ALA A 17 -1.54 8.42 9.26
C ALA A 17 -2.31 9.75 9.45
N ARG A 18 -1.64 10.80 9.93
CA ARG A 18 -2.25 12.13 10.08
C ARG A 18 -2.77 12.68 8.76
N MET A 19 -1.96 12.63 7.70
CA MET A 19 -2.35 13.12 6.37
C MET A 19 -3.56 12.36 5.79
N LEU A 20 -3.64 11.04 6.01
CA LEU A 20 -4.79 10.23 5.57
C LEU A 20 -6.06 10.59 6.34
N LEU A 21 -5.97 10.84 7.65
CA LEU A 21 -7.08 11.31 8.48
C LEU A 21 -7.54 12.70 8.06
N ASP A 22 -6.63 13.65 7.86
CA ASP A 22 -6.94 15.04 7.48
C ASP A 22 -7.74 15.17 6.18
N ILE A 23 -7.45 14.32 5.20
CA ILE A 23 -8.19 14.33 3.91
C ILE A 23 -9.44 13.45 3.94
N GLY A 24 -9.76 12.84 5.07
CA GLY A 24 -10.86 11.89 5.18
C GLY A 24 -10.68 10.66 4.30
N ALA A 25 -9.44 10.19 4.10
CA ALA A 25 -9.15 8.94 3.40
C ALA A 25 -9.36 7.73 4.32
N VAL A 26 -9.36 7.93 5.62
CA VAL A 26 -9.63 6.91 6.64
C VAL A 26 -10.93 7.23 7.36
N HIS A 27 -11.71 6.20 7.59
CA HIS A 27 -12.98 6.29 8.31
C HIS A 27 -13.08 5.19 9.34
N PHE A 28 -13.56 5.55 10.54
CA PHE A 28 -13.96 4.63 11.58
C PHE A 28 -15.47 4.76 11.83
N ASN A 29 -16.18 3.64 11.88
CA ASN A 29 -17.59 3.58 12.22
C ASN A 29 -17.91 2.26 12.91
N ALA A 30 -18.00 2.29 14.23
CA ALA A 30 -18.30 1.10 15.03
C ALA A 30 -19.79 0.77 15.06
N GLU A 31 -20.67 1.78 14.94
CA GLU A 31 -22.13 1.59 14.99
C GLU A 31 -22.66 1.00 13.69
N THR A 32 -22.24 1.57 12.54
CA THR A 32 -22.63 1.13 11.20
C THR A 32 -21.39 0.75 10.40
N PRO A 33 -20.92 -0.50 10.53
CA PRO A 33 -19.68 -0.95 9.87
C PRO A 33 -19.77 -0.91 8.35
N TYR A 34 -18.61 -0.82 7.72
CA TYR A 34 -18.47 -0.92 6.28
C TYR A 34 -18.51 -2.38 5.84
N VAL A 35 -19.24 -2.66 4.74
CA VAL A 35 -19.24 -3.98 4.11
C VAL A 35 -18.21 -3.98 2.98
N HIS A 36 -17.17 -4.79 3.09
CA HIS A 36 -16.16 -4.95 2.05
C HIS A 36 -16.69 -5.79 0.86
N SER A 37 -15.97 -5.75 -0.26
CA SER A 37 -16.34 -6.48 -1.49
C SER A 37 -16.45 -8.00 -1.33
N ASN A 38 -15.85 -8.56 -0.27
CA ASN A 38 -15.95 -9.97 0.11
C ASN A 38 -17.16 -10.27 1.05
N GLY A 39 -18.02 -9.27 1.29
CA GLY A 39 -19.19 -9.37 2.16
C GLY A 39 -18.88 -9.29 3.66
N LYS A 40 -17.63 -9.15 4.07
CA LYS A 40 -17.26 -9.07 5.49
C LYS A 40 -17.39 -7.63 6.01
N GLU A 41 -17.92 -7.49 7.22
CA GLU A 41 -18.02 -6.22 7.93
C GLU A 41 -16.69 -5.83 8.59
N ALA A 42 -16.44 -4.50 8.65
CA ALA A 42 -15.32 -3.91 9.37
C ALA A 42 -15.70 -2.51 9.89
N PRO A 43 -15.26 -2.10 11.08
CA PRO A 43 -15.47 -0.74 11.58
C PRO A 43 -14.53 0.28 10.92
N THR A 44 -13.69 -0.17 9.99
CA THR A 44 -12.64 0.60 9.35
C THR A 44 -12.78 0.58 7.84
N TYR A 45 -12.51 1.73 7.20
CA TYR A 45 -12.44 1.85 5.75
C TYR A 45 -11.31 2.81 5.36
N VAL A 46 -10.52 2.47 4.34
CA VAL A 46 -9.48 3.33 3.79
C VAL A 46 -9.63 3.46 2.28
N ASP A 47 -9.56 4.70 1.79
CA ASP A 47 -9.55 5.05 0.36
C ASP A 47 -8.29 5.87 0.03
N CYS A 48 -7.19 5.19 -0.22
CA CYS A 48 -5.93 5.82 -0.62
C CYS A 48 -6.03 6.54 -1.99
N ARG A 49 -7.05 6.23 -2.81
CA ARG A 49 -7.25 6.90 -4.11
C ARG A 49 -7.61 8.37 -3.97
N LYS A 50 -8.16 8.79 -2.82
CA LYS A 50 -8.37 10.20 -2.51
C LYS A 50 -7.09 11.03 -2.62
N LEU A 51 -5.93 10.44 -2.31
CA LEU A 51 -4.62 11.09 -2.41
C LEU A 51 -4.34 11.68 -3.80
N ILE A 52 -4.91 11.10 -4.86
CA ILE A 52 -4.76 11.60 -6.24
C ILE A 52 -5.19 13.06 -6.33
N SER A 53 -6.22 13.47 -5.58
CA SER A 53 -6.78 14.82 -5.59
C SER A 53 -6.13 15.80 -4.60
N PHE A 54 -5.16 15.35 -3.79
CA PHE A 54 -4.47 16.17 -2.79
C PHE A 54 -2.97 16.31 -3.12
N PRO A 55 -2.57 17.18 -4.07
CA PRO A 55 -1.24 17.17 -4.66
C PRO A 55 -0.10 17.41 -3.66
N ARG A 56 -0.30 18.25 -2.62
CA ARG A 56 0.73 18.53 -1.61
C ARG A 56 0.99 17.29 -0.74
N ILE A 57 -0.07 16.69 -0.20
CA ILE A 57 0.01 15.47 0.61
C ILE A 57 0.56 14.31 -0.23
N ARG A 58 0.00 14.10 -1.40
CA ARG A 58 0.48 13.06 -2.35
C ARG A 58 1.98 13.22 -2.63
N SER A 59 2.44 14.45 -2.89
CA SER A 59 3.87 14.70 -3.13
C SER A 59 4.72 14.27 -1.93
N THR A 60 4.36 14.69 -0.72
CA THR A 60 5.07 14.32 0.51
C THR A 60 5.11 12.80 0.70
N LEU A 61 3.98 12.11 0.50
CA LEU A 61 3.94 10.66 0.66
C LEU A 61 4.77 9.93 -0.41
N MET A 62 4.85 10.45 -1.64
CA MET A 62 5.74 9.88 -2.66
C MET A 62 7.21 10.11 -2.34
N ASP A 63 7.57 11.24 -1.72
CA ASP A 63 8.92 11.46 -1.20
C ASP A 63 9.26 10.45 -0.09
N PHE A 64 8.33 10.20 0.84
CA PHE A 64 8.51 9.22 1.90
C PHE A 64 8.65 7.79 1.32
N LEU A 65 7.81 7.42 0.34
CA LEU A 65 7.85 6.09 -0.27
C LEU A 65 9.17 5.87 -1.02
N THR A 66 9.61 6.86 -1.78
CA THR A 66 10.91 6.84 -2.48
C THR A 66 12.06 6.72 -1.48
N CYS A 67 12.05 7.52 -0.41
CA CYS A 67 13.06 7.44 0.65
C CYS A 67 13.07 6.06 1.33
N THR A 68 11.90 5.49 1.60
CA THR A 68 11.76 4.14 2.20
C THR A 68 12.38 3.09 1.28
N LEU A 69 12.10 3.13 -0.01
CA LEU A 69 12.69 2.22 -1.00
C LEU A 69 14.21 2.34 -1.06
N MET A 70 14.73 3.57 -1.15
CA MET A 70 16.17 3.81 -1.21
C MET A 70 16.90 3.36 0.07
N ARG A 71 16.28 3.52 1.24
CA ARG A 71 16.85 3.08 2.52
C ARG A 71 16.87 1.56 2.66
N ASN A 72 15.80 0.90 2.24
CA ASN A 72 15.61 -0.52 2.52
C ASN A 72 16.18 -1.43 1.43
N ALA A 73 16.09 -1.02 0.16
CA ALA A 73 16.57 -1.81 -0.98
C ALA A 73 17.90 -1.29 -1.56
N GLY A 74 18.20 -0.01 -1.38
CA GLY A 74 19.40 0.64 -1.91
C GLY A 74 19.11 1.61 -3.06
N LEU A 75 20.03 2.55 -3.28
CA LEU A 75 19.86 3.63 -4.26
C LEU A 75 19.79 3.11 -5.70
N GLU A 76 20.58 2.09 -6.02
CA GLU A 76 20.70 1.48 -7.35
C GLU A 76 19.98 0.12 -7.45
N ALA A 77 18.92 -0.08 -6.63
CA ALA A 77 18.27 -1.38 -6.54
C ALA A 77 17.34 -1.69 -7.73
N PHE A 78 16.89 -0.66 -8.46
CA PHE A 78 15.84 -0.79 -9.46
C PHE A 78 16.23 -0.18 -10.79
N ASP A 79 15.71 -0.77 -11.87
CA ASP A 79 15.85 -0.31 -13.26
C ASP A 79 14.52 0.21 -13.83
N ASN A 80 13.39 -0.15 -13.19
CA ASN A 80 12.03 0.21 -13.65
C ASN A 80 11.07 0.27 -12.46
N VAL A 81 10.09 1.16 -12.53
CA VAL A 81 8.99 1.28 -11.56
C VAL A 81 7.70 0.88 -12.24
N ALA A 82 7.01 -0.14 -11.74
CA ALA A 82 5.76 -0.62 -12.28
C ALA A 82 4.57 -0.28 -11.38
N GLY A 83 3.49 0.27 -11.94
CA GLY A 83 2.24 0.50 -11.23
C GLY A 83 1.24 -0.64 -11.45
N GLY A 84 0.59 -1.13 -10.39
CA GLY A 84 -0.53 -2.05 -10.54
C GLY A 84 -1.81 -1.33 -10.98
N GLU A 85 -2.52 -1.86 -11.98
CA GLU A 85 -3.80 -1.30 -12.44
C GLU A 85 -4.87 -1.46 -11.35
N THR A 86 -5.57 -0.39 -10.92
CA THR A 86 -5.62 0.96 -11.46
C THR A 86 -4.94 1.96 -10.52
N ALA A 87 -5.04 1.75 -9.20
CA ALA A 87 -4.67 2.73 -8.20
C ALA A 87 -3.14 2.93 -8.08
N GLY A 88 -2.35 1.91 -8.38
CA GLY A 88 -0.89 2.00 -8.37
C GLY A 88 -0.30 2.88 -9.48
N ILE A 89 -1.01 3.07 -10.61
CA ILE A 89 -0.48 3.79 -11.76
C ILE A 89 -0.03 5.22 -11.46
N PRO A 90 -0.88 6.10 -10.86
CA PRO A 90 -0.47 7.48 -10.58
C PRO A 90 0.66 7.56 -9.55
N PHE A 91 0.70 6.67 -8.58
CA PHE A 91 1.75 6.66 -7.57
C PHE A 91 3.08 6.15 -8.15
N ALA A 92 3.04 5.12 -8.99
CA ALA A 92 4.22 4.63 -9.70
C ALA A 92 4.84 5.71 -10.59
N ALA A 93 4.03 6.48 -11.32
CA ALA A 93 4.51 7.58 -12.15
C ALA A 93 5.29 8.61 -11.33
N LEU A 94 4.76 8.98 -10.16
CA LEU A 94 5.39 9.97 -9.29
C LEU A 94 6.65 9.43 -8.58
N VAL A 95 6.70 8.13 -8.25
CA VAL A 95 7.89 7.49 -7.70
C VAL A 95 8.97 7.36 -8.78
N ALA A 96 8.59 6.93 -9.99
CA ALA A 96 9.52 6.80 -11.13
C ALA A 96 10.20 8.14 -11.45
N GLU A 97 9.45 9.25 -11.47
CA GLU A 97 9.98 10.58 -11.68
C GLU A 97 11.02 10.95 -10.60
N ARG A 98 10.75 10.67 -9.33
CA ARG A 98 11.66 10.95 -8.20
C ARG A 98 12.94 10.11 -8.24
N MET A 99 12.81 8.89 -8.71
CA MET A 99 13.95 7.96 -8.86
C MET A 99 14.68 8.14 -10.19
N ALA A 100 14.18 8.98 -11.09
CA ALA A 100 14.68 9.15 -12.47
C ALA A 100 14.75 7.80 -13.24
N LEU A 101 13.74 6.94 -13.04
CA LEU A 101 13.63 5.61 -13.64
C LEU A 101 12.50 5.53 -14.67
N PRO A 102 12.60 4.63 -15.66
CA PRO A 102 11.48 4.28 -16.52
C PRO A 102 10.26 3.84 -15.72
N MET A 103 9.07 4.18 -16.23
CA MET A 103 7.79 3.77 -15.65
C MET A 103 7.06 2.83 -16.59
N THR A 104 6.49 1.77 -16.03
CA THR A 104 5.54 0.86 -16.69
C THR A 104 4.30 0.67 -15.82
N TYR A 105 3.25 0.03 -16.36
CA TYR A 105 2.17 -0.45 -15.49
C TYR A 105 1.68 -1.83 -15.91
N VAL A 106 1.14 -2.55 -14.94
CA VAL A 106 0.67 -3.93 -15.08
C VAL A 106 -0.85 -3.93 -15.07
N ARG A 107 -1.45 -4.45 -16.13
CA ARG A 107 -2.92 -4.59 -16.26
C ARG A 107 -3.42 -5.76 -15.41
N LYS A 108 -4.65 -5.63 -14.90
CA LYS A 108 -5.34 -6.73 -14.19
C LYS A 108 -5.57 -7.94 -15.09
N LYS A 109 -5.80 -7.70 -16.39
CA LYS A 109 -6.05 -8.74 -17.39
C LYS A 109 -5.18 -8.50 -18.63
N PRO A 110 -4.67 -9.56 -19.28
CA PRO A 110 -3.98 -9.43 -20.56
C PRO A 110 -4.89 -8.78 -21.62
N LYS A 111 -4.28 -8.04 -22.56
CA LYS A 111 -4.94 -7.71 -23.83
C LYS A 111 -5.12 -8.99 -24.64
N GLY A 112 -6.17 -9.05 -25.46
CA GLY A 112 -6.41 -10.20 -26.36
C GLY A 112 -5.37 -10.38 -27.47
N HIS A 113 -4.41 -9.48 -27.61
CA HIS A 113 -3.37 -9.45 -28.64
C HIS A 113 -2.13 -8.68 -28.16
N GLY A 114 -0.96 -8.99 -28.73
CA GLY A 114 0.32 -8.31 -28.50
C GLY A 114 1.29 -9.09 -27.63
N ARG A 115 2.59 -8.79 -27.78
CA ARG A 115 3.67 -9.30 -26.95
C ARG A 115 3.56 -8.64 -25.56
N ASN A 116 3.70 -9.41 -24.48
CA ASN A 116 3.58 -8.91 -23.10
C ASN A 116 2.24 -8.20 -22.82
N ALA A 117 1.15 -8.86 -23.18
CA ALA A 117 -0.21 -8.31 -23.19
C ALA A 117 -0.71 -7.69 -21.85
N GLN A 118 0.02 -7.86 -20.75
CA GLN A 118 -0.29 -7.26 -19.46
C GLN A 118 0.58 -6.06 -19.08
N ILE A 119 1.70 -5.80 -19.77
CA ILE A 119 2.59 -4.69 -19.46
C ILE A 119 2.38 -3.57 -20.46
N GLU A 120 2.21 -2.36 -19.97
CA GLU A 120 2.20 -1.13 -20.75
C GLU A 120 3.47 -0.33 -20.48
N GLY A 121 4.07 0.21 -21.52
CA GLY A 121 5.39 0.79 -21.49
C GLY A 121 6.45 -0.23 -21.89
N ARG A 122 7.74 0.13 -21.72
CA ARG A 122 8.88 -0.72 -22.06
C ARG A 122 9.46 -1.35 -20.79
N MET A 123 9.42 -2.66 -20.71
CA MET A 123 10.10 -3.48 -19.71
C MET A 123 11.07 -4.41 -20.43
N THR A 124 12.32 -4.44 -20.02
CA THR A 124 13.40 -5.21 -20.64
C THR A 124 13.66 -6.47 -19.82
N GLU A 125 14.03 -7.55 -20.49
CA GLU A 125 14.50 -8.76 -19.83
C GLU A 125 15.71 -8.45 -18.95
N GLY A 126 15.70 -8.93 -17.70
CA GLY A 126 16.72 -8.62 -16.70
C GLY A 126 16.48 -7.38 -15.88
N ASP A 127 15.51 -6.50 -16.24
CA ASP A 127 15.19 -5.33 -15.41
C ASP A 127 14.83 -5.76 -13.97
N ARG A 128 15.33 -5.01 -13.00
CA ARG A 128 14.94 -5.11 -11.59
C ARG A 128 13.79 -4.14 -11.34
N VAL A 129 12.60 -4.69 -11.14
CA VAL A 129 11.36 -3.89 -11.09
C VAL A 129 10.84 -3.80 -9.66
N VAL A 130 10.46 -2.60 -9.22
CA VAL A 130 9.64 -2.39 -8.02
C VAL A 130 8.18 -2.21 -8.42
N LEU A 131 7.27 -2.95 -7.77
CA LEU A 131 5.83 -2.81 -7.96
C LEU A 131 5.27 -1.79 -6.95
N ILE A 132 4.58 -0.77 -7.45
CA ILE A 132 3.91 0.26 -6.63
C ILE A 132 2.40 0.06 -6.67
N GLU A 133 1.78 0.12 -5.51
CA GLU A 133 0.34 0.09 -5.34
C GLU A 133 -0.12 1.10 -4.27
N ASP A 134 -1.42 1.32 -4.13
CA ASP A 134 -1.97 2.22 -3.12
C ASP A 134 -2.00 1.58 -1.73
N LEU A 135 -2.49 0.35 -1.64
CA LEU A 135 -2.59 -0.39 -0.39
C LEU A 135 -2.43 -1.90 -0.59
N THR A 136 -2.18 -2.61 0.51
CA THR A 136 -2.29 -4.08 0.54
C THR A 136 -2.98 -4.58 1.81
N THR A 137 -3.78 -5.62 1.65
CA THR A 137 -4.41 -6.39 2.74
C THR A 137 -3.62 -7.66 3.01
N ASP A 138 -3.88 -8.71 2.24
CA ASP A 138 -3.29 -10.06 2.32
C ASP A 138 -2.17 -10.33 1.30
N GLY A 139 -1.88 -9.36 0.42
CA GLY A 139 -0.83 -9.48 -0.60
C GLY A 139 -1.21 -10.26 -1.86
N GLY A 140 -2.36 -10.93 -1.90
CA GLY A 140 -2.71 -11.82 -3.00
C GLY A 140 -2.79 -11.16 -4.38
N SER A 141 -3.29 -9.93 -4.46
CA SER A 141 -3.32 -9.16 -5.72
C SER A 141 -1.92 -8.75 -6.20
N LYS A 142 -0.99 -8.49 -5.26
CA LYS A 142 0.39 -8.10 -5.57
C LYS A 142 1.13 -9.23 -6.26
N LEU A 143 0.97 -10.47 -5.78
CA LEU A 143 1.61 -11.65 -6.39
C LEU A 143 1.18 -11.84 -7.84
N LYS A 144 -0.08 -11.57 -8.19
CA LYS A 144 -0.54 -11.64 -9.60
C LYS A 144 0.17 -10.64 -10.51
N PHE A 145 0.43 -9.42 -10.02
CA PHE A 145 1.18 -8.42 -10.76
C PHE A 145 2.67 -8.77 -10.84
N VAL A 146 3.26 -9.25 -9.74
CA VAL A 146 4.64 -9.75 -9.71
C VAL A 146 4.85 -10.86 -10.72
N ASP A 147 3.94 -11.83 -10.79
CA ASP A 147 4.00 -12.94 -11.76
C ASP A 147 3.91 -12.41 -13.21
N ALA A 148 3.08 -11.40 -13.48
CA ALA A 148 2.98 -10.80 -14.80
C ALA A 148 4.29 -10.08 -15.21
N ILE A 149 4.96 -9.41 -14.27
CA ILE A 149 6.27 -8.79 -14.45
C ILE A 149 7.31 -9.88 -14.75
N ARG A 150 7.39 -10.91 -13.92
CA ARG A 150 8.39 -12.01 -14.07
C ARG A 150 8.25 -12.76 -15.38
N LYS A 151 7.04 -12.87 -15.95
CA LYS A 151 6.80 -13.47 -17.28
C LYS A 151 7.46 -12.71 -18.43
N THR A 152 7.89 -11.47 -18.24
CA THR A 152 8.65 -10.71 -19.25
C THR A 152 10.14 -11.01 -19.25
N GLY A 153 10.63 -11.79 -18.29
CA GLY A 153 12.05 -12.01 -18.03
C GLY A 153 12.68 -10.99 -17.06
N ALA A 154 11.89 -10.03 -16.58
CA ALA A 154 12.32 -9.11 -15.53
C ALA A 154 12.25 -9.76 -14.15
N THR A 155 12.94 -9.18 -13.17
CA THR A 155 12.85 -9.57 -11.77
C THR A 155 11.94 -8.59 -11.01
N CYS A 156 11.18 -9.09 -10.03
CA CYS A 156 10.39 -8.26 -9.14
C CYS A 156 10.46 -8.87 -7.74
N GLY A 157 11.36 -8.35 -6.93
CA GLY A 157 11.60 -8.76 -5.55
C GLY A 157 11.08 -7.78 -4.51
N HIS A 158 10.50 -6.65 -4.94
CA HIS A 158 10.04 -5.59 -4.05
C HIS A 158 8.67 -5.06 -4.49
N THR A 159 7.79 -4.83 -3.51
CA THR A 159 6.55 -4.08 -3.70
C THR A 159 6.45 -2.99 -2.65
N ALA A 160 5.91 -1.84 -3.02
CA ALA A 160 5.74 -0.73 -2.09
C ALA A 160 4.31 -0.18 -2.16
N VAL A 161 3.76 0.13 -0.99
CA VAL A 161 2.40 0.64 -0.81
C VAL A 161 2.40 1.83 0.14
N ILE A 162 1.40 2.71 0.01
CA ILE A 162 1.19 3.78 0.97
C ILE A 162 0.66 3.19 2.27
N PHE A 163 -0.29 2.25 2.16
CA PHE A 163 -1.00 1.70 3.30
C PHE A 163 -0.94 0.17 3.33
N TYR A 164 -0.51 -0.38 4.46
CA TYR A 164 -0.56 -1.82 4.73
C TYR A 164 -1.54 -2.08 5.88
N TYR A 165 -2.45 -3.03 5.71
CA TYR A 165 -3.43 -3.34 6.75
C TYR A 165 -2.77 -3.76 8.07
N GLY A 166 -1.74 -4.61 8.03
CA GLY A 166 -0.95 -4.98 9.21
C GLY A 166 -1.70 -5.79 10.28
N ILE A 167 -2.80 -6.44 9.89
CA ILE A 167 -3.67 -7.24 10.78
C ILE A 167 -3.76 -8.71 10.35
N PHE A 168 -3.17 -9.07 9.22
CA PHE A 168 -3.11 -10.44 8.72
C PHE A 168 -1.67 -10.94 8.83
N GLU A 169 -1.39 -11.79 9.80
CA GLU A 169 -0.04 -12.28 10.11
C GLU A 169 0.63 -12.98 8.92
N GLU A 170 -0.15 -13.67 8.09
CA GLU A 170 0.36 -14.44 6.94
C GLU A 170 0.79 -13.58 5.74
N THR A 171 0.49 -12.28 5.72
CA THR A 171 0.78 -11.42 4.56
C THR A 171 2.27 -11.36 4.25
N ILE A 172 3.09 -10.98 5.23
CA ILE A 172 4.55 -10.85 5.03
C ILE A 172 5.20 -12.21 4.79
N PRO A 173 4.94 -13.27 5.57
CA PRO A 173 5.44 -14.61 5.27
C PRO A 173 5.09 -15.09 3.86
N THR A 174 3.85 -14.87 3.43
CA THR A 174 3.41 -15.27 2.07
C THR A 174 4.17 -14.53 0.98
N LEU A 175 4.32 -13.21 1.09
CA LEU A 175 5.09 -12.42 0.12
C LEU A 175 6.56 -12.87 0.09
N ARG A 176 7.20 -13.05 1.24
CA ARG A 176 8.59 -13.51 1.36
C ARG A 176 8.81 -14.90 0.78
N LYS A 177 7.85 -15.82 0.96
CA LYS A 177 7.89 -17.16 0.33
C LYS A 177 7.94 -17.07 -1.19
N HIS A 178 7.37 -16.02 -1.77
CA HIS A 178 7.42 -15.73 -3.21
C HIS A 178 8.61 -14.85 -3.60
N GLY A 179 9.54 -14.57 -2.67
CA GLY A 179 10.71 -13.72 -2.90
C GLY A 179 10.33 -12.26 -3.14
N VAL A 180 9.33 -11.76 -2.41
CA VAL A 180 8.87 -10.37 -2.48
C VAL A 180 8.95 -9.73 -1.11
N GLU A 181 9.70 -8.63 -1.01
CA GLU A 181 9.75 -7.78 0.18
C GLU A 181 8.71 -6.67 0.08
N LEU A 182 7.95 -6.45 1.14
CA LEU A 182 6.93 -5.41 1.24
C LEU A 182 7.49 -4.17 1.93
N HIS A 183 7.36 -3.02 1.26
CA HIS A 183 7.62 -1.69 1.82
C HIS A 183 6.30 -0.94 1.97
N TYR A 184 6.12 -0.22 3.09
CA TYR A 184 4.91 0.54 3.35
C TYR A 184 5.20 1.78 4.19
N LEU A 185 4.30 2.75 4.16
CA LEU A 185 4.45 3.98 4.95
C LEU A 185 3.73 3.88 6.29
N CYS A 186 2.49 3.40 6.33
CA CYS A 186 1.76 3.23 7.58
C CYS A 186 0.81 2.02 7.55
N THR A 187 0.32 1.66 8.74
CA THR A 187 -0.61 0.57 8.99
C THR A 187 -1.89 1.09 9.69
N TRP A 188 -2.86 0.20 9.91
CA TRP A 188 -4.01 0.51 10.77
C TRP A 188 -3.61 0.84 12.19
N TRP A 189 -2.54 0.24 12.71
CA TRP A 189 -2.05 0.52 14.06
C TRP A 189 -1.50 1.93 14.20
N ASP A 190 -0.79 2.43 13.18
CA ASP A 190 -0.29 3.80 13.14
C ASP A 190 -1.46 4.81 13.06
N VAL A 191 -2.49 4.48 12.27
CA VAL A 191 -3.69 5.33 12.16
C VAL A 191 -4.48 5.35 13.47
N LEU A 192 -4.68 4.19 14.13
CA LEU A 192 -5.36 4.13 15.42
C LEU A 192 -4.61 4.92 16.50
N ALA A 193 -3.28 4.78 16.55
CA ALA A 193 -2.44 5.53 17.48
C ALA A 193 -2.54 7.04 17.25
N GLU A 194 -2.48 7.49 15.99
CA GLU A 194 -2.57 8.90 15.63
C GLU A 194 -3.97 9.48 15.88
N ALA A 195 -5.04 8.74 15.55
CA ALA A 195 -6.42 9.13 15.82
C ALA A 195 -6.67 9.32 17.33
N ARG A 196 -6.13 8.41 18.16
CA ARG A 196 -6.19 8.50 19.62
C ARG A 196 -5.43 9.71 20.16
N ARG A 197 -4.22 9.96 19.63
CA ARG A 197 -3.38 11.11 20.02
C ARG A 197 -4.03 12.44 19.69
N ALA A 198 -4.72 12.52 18.55
CA ALA A 198 -5.35 13.76 18.08
C ALA A 198 -6.76 14.00 18.66
N GLY A 199 -7.40 12.96 19.23
CA GLY A 199 -8.77 13.04 19.73
C GLY A 199 -9.82 13.14 18.61
N ASP A 200 -9.55 12.52 17.45
CA ASP A 200 -10.43 12.62 16.28
C ASP A 200 -11.73 11.79 16.42
N PHE A 201 -11.76 10.81 17.33
CA PHE A 201 -12.87 9.89 17.54
C PHE A 201 -13.11 9.65 19.03
N ASP A 202 -14.31 9.25 19.41
CA ASP A 202 -14.66 8.84 20.77
C ASP A 202 -13.98 7.52 21.18
N ASP A 203 -13.84 7.35 22.50
CA ASP A 203 -13.15 6.19 23.08
C ASP A 203 -13.83 4.85 22.73
N ALA A 204 -15.15 4.82 22.61
CA ALA A 204 -15.90 3.61 22.27
C ALA A 204 -15.62 3.18 20.83
N THR A 205 -15.59 4.13 19.91
CA THR A 205 -15.19 3.88 18.51
C THR A 205 -13.76 3.37 18.42
N LEU A 206 -12.81 4.03 19.10
CA LEU A 206 -11.40 3.60 19.10
C LEU A 206 -11.21 2.21 19.72
N ALA A 207 -11.91 1.89 20.81
CA ALA A 207 -11.88 0.56 21.43
C ALA A 207 -12.45 -0.54 20.51
N SER A 208 -13.55 -0.25 19.81
CA SER A 208 -14.12 -1.18 18.83
C SER A 208 -13.17 -1.43 17.65
N VAL A 209 -12.52 -0.39 17.15
CA VAL A 209 -11.51 -0.50 16.08
C VAL A 209 -10.34 -1.34 16.58
N GLU A 210 -9.80 -1.09 17.77
CA GLU A 210 -8.68 -1.86 18.34
C GLU A 210 -9.02 -3.35 18.49
N THR A 211 -10.24 -3.66 18.99
CA THR A 211 -10.74 -5.04 19.06
C THR A 211 -10.77 -5.70 17.68
N PHE A 212 -11.27 -5.00 16.68
CA PHE A 212 -11.28 -5.48 15.29
C PHE A 212 -9.88 -5.71 14.73
N LEU A 213 -8.95 -4.79 14.95
CA LEU A 213 -7.58 -4.93 14.45
C LEU A 213 -6.85 -6.11 15.09
N THR A 214 -7.18 -6.41 16.36
CA THR A 214 -6.59 -7.53 17.11
C THR A 214 -7.14 -8.87 16.65
N ASP A 215 -8.47 -8.98 16.50
CA ASP A 215 -9.15 -10.20 16.04
C ASP A 215 -10.41 -9.85 15.24
N PRO A 216 -10.29 -9.74 13.92
CA PRO A 216 -11.42 -9.41 13.05
C PRO A 216 -12.57 -10.41 13.09
N GLU A 217 -12.29 -11.70 13.30
CA GLU A 217 -13.34 -12.73 13.34
C GLU A 217 -14.11 -12.71 14.67
N ALA A 218 -13.40 -12.59 15.81
CA ALA A 218 -14.02 -12.43 17.11
C ALA A 218 -14.88 -11.15 17.16
N TRP A 219 -14.41 -10.04 16.58
CA TRP A 219 -15.19 -8.80 16.50
C TRP A 219 -16.49 -8.99 15.73
N ARG A 220 -16.47 -9.72 14.59
CA ARG A 220 -17.66 -10.02 13.80
C ARG A 220 -18.62 -10.95 14.52
N ALA A 221 -18.10 -12.01 15.17
CA ALA A 221 -18.90 -12.95 15.94
C ALA A 221 -19.65 -12.28 17.10
N ALA A 222 -19.03 -11.33 17.79
CA ALA A 222 -19.67 -10.58 18.86
C ALA A 222 -20.83 -9.68 18.39
N ARG A 223 -20.82 -9.25 17.11
CA ARG A 223 -21.89 -8.41 16.53
C ARG A 223 -23.04 -9.22 15.95
N ASN A 224 -22.76 -10.40 15.44
CA ASN A 224 -23.76 -11.30 14.83
C ASN A 224 -23.72 -12.64 15.60
N PRO A 225 -24.22 -12.67 16.84
CA PRO A 225 -24.33 -13.94 17.59
C PRO A 225 -25.29 -14.86 16.82
N ALA A 226 -24.86 -16.11 16.63
CA ALA A 226 -25.62 -17.14 15.91
C ALA A 226 -26.95 -17.44 16.56
#